data_bca9ad0497fbb1e54ad283c592c9963a
#
_entry.id   bca9ad0497fbb1e54ad283c592c9963a
#
_cell.length_a   1.000
_cell.length_b   1.000
_cell.length_c   1.000
_cell.angle_alpha   90.00
_cell.angle_beta   90.00
_cell.angle_gamma   90.00
#
_symmetry.space_group_name_H-M   'P 1'
#
loop_
_entity.id
_entity.type
_entity.pdbx_description
1 polymer ?
#
loop_
_entity_poly.entity_id
_entity_poly.type
_entity_poly.pdbx_seq_one_letter_code
_entity_poly.pdbx_strand_id
1 'polypeptide(L)'
;MLNKKEDMKKRVLIGMMAATMILSGSCGGKQQAQVDESQDAPKTDMSVFRDQTIYGICTDGTAMNTLEMITDNGDTLMLSLAKAQEAGKVFGGLQVSDRLAVLADSLKKNALLVINLNTLMGDWVMPDPIDGSAEIGIRIKEGGVAESIDQSVIVYRTWKIFNGELEIELMREGGGDEEEMNRYEILTLGPDSLAYKTLGKPRDETETFEYSRWKPKPKVDLHGLELEETNDEFNKI
;
A
#
# COMPACT_ATOMS: atom_id res chain seq x y z
N MET A 1 -15.90 -48.61 -31.64
CA MET A 1 -14.77 -48.76 -30.72
C MET A 1 -15.05 -47.93 -29.50
N LEU A 2 -15.82 -48.34 -28.72
CA LEU A 2 -16.16 -49.09 -27.51
C LEU A 2 -15.05 -49.11 -26.46
N ASN A 3 -15.44 -48.52 -25.29
CA ASN A 3 -15.12 -48.90 -23.93
C ASN A 3 -13.67 -48.85 -23.43
N LYS A 4 -13.42 -47.82 -22.63
CA LYS A 4 -12.49 -47.91 -21.51
C LYS A 4 -12.81 -46.85 -20.42
N LYS A 5 -14.00 -46.98 -19.83
CA LYS A 5 -14.47 -46.11 -18.74
C LYS A 5 -15.20 -46.89 -17.64
N GLU A 6 -14.68 -48.05 -17.21
CA GLU A 6 -15.32 -48.81 -16.14
C GLU A 6 -14.37 -49.73 -15.35
N ASP A 7 -13.23 -49.25 -14.88
CA ASP A 7 -12.41 -50.14 -14.02
C ASP A 7 -11.71 -49.43 -12.83
N MET A 8 -12.35 -48.43 -12.24
CA MET A 8 -11.76 -47.76 -11.07
C MET A 8 -12.74 -47.59 -9.92
N LYS A 9 -13.71 -48.52 -9.77
CA LYS A 9 -14.62 -48.54 -8.64
C LYS A 9 -14.80 -49.93 -8.04
N LYS A 10 -13.75 -50.56 -7.60
CA LYS A 10 -13.83 -51.79 -6.75
C LYS A 10 -12.49 -52.09 -6.14
N ARG A 11 -12.08 -51.45 -5.06
CA ARG A 11 -11.15 -51.97 -4.04
C ARG A 11 -11.21 -51.10 -2.79
N VAL A 12 -12.38 -51.09 -2.15
CA VAL A 12 -12.57 -50.79 -0.76
C VAL A 12 -13.39 -51.92 -0.23
N LEU A 13 -12.84 -52.76 0.57
CA LEU A 13 -13.42 -53.43 1.76
C LEU A 13 -12.49 -54.58 2.19
N ILE A 14 -12.47 -54.73 3.50
CA ILE A 14 -12.02 -55.91 4.26
C ILE A 14 -10.64 -55.76 4.93
N GLY A 15 -10.74 -55.66 6.25
CA GLY A 15 -9.63 -55.75 7.18
C GLY A 15 -9.97 -55.31 8.59
N MET A 16 -11.05 -55.86 9.15
CA MET A 16 -11.45 -55.63 10.56
C MET A 16 -10.99 -56.88 11.37
N MET A 17 -10.67 -56.65 12.66
CA MET A 17 -10.44 -57.60 13.77
C MET A 17 -8.98 -58.00 14.07
N ALA A 18 -8.46 -57.54 15.24
CA ALA A 18 -8.51 -58.37 16.45
C ALA A 18 -7.90 -57.60 17.64
N ALA A 19 -8.68 -57.57 18.70
CA ALA A 19 -8.29 -57.11 20.03
C ALA A 19 -7.54 -58.22 20.76
N THR A 20 -6.50 -57.89 21.56
CA THR A 20 -6.16 -58.63 22.78
C THR A 20 -5.48 -57.73 23.81
N MET A 21 -6.09 -57.61 24.98
CA MET A 21 -5.55 -57.05 26.22
C MET A 21 -4.46 -57.99 26.78
N ILE A 22 -3.39 -57.41 27.30
CA ILE A 22 -2.63 -57.98 28.40
C ILE A 22 -2.22 -56.86 29.35
N LEU A 23 -2.79 -56.91 30.57
CA LEU A 23 -2.36 -56.16 31.76
C LEU A 23 -1.23 -56.94 32.41
N SER A 24 -0.08 -56.31 32.69
CA SER A 24 0.73 -56.67 33.84
C SER A 24 1.67 -55.48 34.16
N GLY A 25 1.54 -54.98 35.40
CA GLY A 25 2.35 -53.94 35.98
C GLY A 25 3.73 -54.41 36.40
N SER A 26 4.66 -53.54 36.57
CA SER A 26 5.65 -53.49 37.64
C SER A 26 6.45 -52.18 37.64
N CYS A 27 6.72 -51.72 38.84
CA CYS A 27 7.48 -50.52 39.23
C CYS A 27 8.92 -50.45 38.77
N GLY A 28 9.42 -49.22 38.63
CA GLY A 28 10.75 -48.80 39.05
C GLY A 28 11.77 -48.57 37.95
N GLY A 29 12.19 -47.32 37.82
CA GLY A 29 13.41 -46.97 37.08
C GLY A 29 13.31 -45.63 36.38
N LYS A 30 13.98 -44.62 36.94
CA LYS A 30 14.24 -43.34 36.30
C LYS A 30 15.01 -43.57 34.99
N GLN A 31 14.40 -43.35 33.85
CA GLN A 31 15.04 -43.12 32.60
C GLN A 31 14.49 -41.84 31.98
N GLN A 32 15.41 -40.92 31.74
CA GLN A 32 15.17 -39.75 30.94
C GLN A 32 14.59 -40.16 29.58
N ALA A 33 13.34 -39.86 29.32
CA ALA A 33 12.79 -39.93 28.01
C ALA A 33 13.40 -38.79 27.20
N GLN A 34 14.19 -39.16 26.21
CA GLN A 34 14.49 -38.29 25.07
C GLN A 34 13.16 -37.89 24.46
N VAL A 35 12.88 -36.61 24.49
CA VAL A 35 11.78 -36.01 23.76
C VAL A 35 12.14 -36.10 22.30
N ASP A 36 11.45 -36.98 21.62
CA ASP A 36 11.46 -37.09 20.18
C ASP A 36 11.11 -35.73 19.58
N GLU A 37 11.97 -35.27 18.74
CA GLU A 37 11.94 -33.98 18.06
C GLU A 37 10.70 -33.96 17.16
N SER A 38 9.61 -33.47 17.70
CA SER A 38 8.41 -33.22 16.93
C SER A 38 8.73 -32.19 15.86
N GLN A 39 8.60 -32.65 14.65
CA GLN A 39 8.57 -31.96 13.37
C GLN A 39 8.35 -30.47 13.51
N ASP A 40 9.36 -29.70 13.11
CA ASP A 40 9.27 -28.27 12.89
C ASP A 40 8.05 -27.98 11.99
N ALA A 41 6.97 -27.56 12.62
CA ALA A 41 5.95 -26.83 11.90
C ALA A 41 6.64 -25.63 11.25
N PRO A 42 6.38 -25.34 9.97
CA PRO A 42 7.01 -24.19 9.31
C PRO A 42 6.73 -22.97 10.19
N LYS A 43 7.79 -22.38 10.73
CA LYS A 43 7.70 -21.10 11.43
C LYS A 43 7.24 -20.10 10.38
N THR A 44 5.94 -19.82 10.36
CA THR A 44 5.40 -18.73 9.56
C THR A 44 6.12 -17.48 10.02
N ASP A 45 6.87 -16.88 9.14
CA ASP A 45 7.62 -15.66 9.45
C ASP A 45 6.59 -14.54 9.73
N MET A 46 6.30 -14.34 11.02
CA MET A 46 5.37 -13.30 11.48
C MET A 46 5.91 -11.89 11.21
N SER A 47 7.14 -11.74 10.74
CA SER A 47 7.72 -10.45 10.39
C SER A 47 6.98 -9.77 9.22
N VAL A 48 6.38 -10.56 8.34
CA VAL A 48 5.59 -10.09 7.20
C VAL A 48 4.30 -9.37 7.66
N PHE A 49 3.79 -9.68 8.85
CA PHE A 49 2.57 -9.09 9.40
C PHE A 49 2.83 -7.90 10.33
N ARG A 50 4.09 -7.64 10.68
CA ARG A 50 4.46 -6.52 11.53
C ARG A 50 4.91 -5.35 10.66
N ASP A 51 4.37 -4.17 10.94
CA ASP A 51 4.86 -2.94 10.32
C ASP A 51 6.32 -2.68 10.74
N GLN A 52 7.19 -2.58 9.74
CA GLN A 52 8.60 -2.29 9.89
C GLN A 52 8.94 -0.85 9.48
N THR A 53 7.93 -0.06 9.13
CA THR A 53 8.08 1.33 8.75
C THR A 53 8.59 2.15 9.93
N ILE A 54 9.68 2.88 9.74
CA ILE A 54 10.27 3.79 10.72
C ILE A 54 9.81 5.20 10.37
N TYR A 55 9.10 5.83 11.27
CA TYR A 55 8.68 7.22 11.13
C TYR A 55 9.63 8.14 11.89
N GLY A 56 9.83 9.35 11.36
CA GLY A 56 10.68 10.34 12.00
C GLY A 56 10.80 11.62 11.18
N ILE A 57 11.66 12.51 11.64
CA ILE A 57 11.91 13.82 11.06
C ILE A 57 13.33 13.88 10.52
N CYS A 58 13.48 14.33 9.27
CA CYS A 58 14.75 14.57 8.62
C CYS A 58 15.53 15.68 9.34
N THR A 59 16.82 15.46 9.60
CA THR A 59 17.68 16.43 10.28
C THR A 59 18.73 17.02 9.35
N ASP A 60 19.45 18.02 9.85
CA ASP A 60 20.49 18.74 9.13
C ASP A 60 21.78 17.91 8.87
N GLY A 61 21.93 16.77 9.55
CA GLY A 61 22.99 15.79 9.25
C GLY A 61 22.73 14.98 7.96
N THR A 62 21.57 15.16 7.32
CA THR A 62 21.25 14.52 6.04
C THR A 62 22.12 15.10 4.91
N ALA A 63 22.74 14.20 4.15
CA ALA A 63 23.62 14.54 3.03
C ALA A 63 23.23 13.73 1.78
N MET A 64 23.95 13.92 0.67
CA MET A 64 23.64 13.31 -0.63
C MET A 64 23.40 11.79 -0.55
N ASN A 65 24.20 11.06 0.22
CA ASN A 65 24.16 9.60 0.30
C ASN A 65 23.79 9.09 1.70
N THR A 66 23.42 9.98 2.62
CA THR A 66 23.13 9.63 4.02
C THR A 66 21.88 10.35 4.47
N LEU A 67 20.96 9.62 5.04
CA LEU A 67 19.81 10.14 5.76
C LEU A 67 20.12 10.13 7.26
N GLU A 68 20.03 11.28 7.89
CA GLU A 68 19.95 11.39 9.34
C GLU A 68 18.52 11.79 9.71
N MET A 69 17.93 11.06 10.65
CA MET A 69 16.58 11.36 11.11
C MET A 69 16.45 11.10 12.61
N ILE A 70 15.58 11.87 13.25
CA ILE A 70 15.10 11.57 14.60
C ILE A 70 13.81 10.79 14.46
N THR A 71 13.83 9.56 14.96
CA THR A 71 12.64 8.68 14.92
C THR A 71 11.60 9.12 15.94
N ASP A 72 10.35 8.67 15.79
CA ASP A 72 9.26 8.95 16.74
C ASP A 72 9.55 8.43 18.15
N ASN A 73 10.44 7.47 18.28
CA ASN A 73 10.90 6.97 19.60
C ASN A 73 11.97 7.87 20.23
N GLY A 74 12.42 8.92 19.53
CA GLY A 74 13.46 9.85 19.99
C GLY A 74 14.90 9.42 19.67
N ASP A 75 15.09 8.29 18.97
CA ASP A 75 16.41 7.81 18.58
C ASP A 75 16.92 8.54 17.33
N THR A 76 18.20 8.88 17.29
CA THR A 76 18.83 9.36 16.05
C THR A 76 19.25 8.15 15.21
N LEU A 77 18.82 8.11 13.98
CA LEU A 77 19.13 7.05 13.02
C LEU A 77 19.86 7.62 11.82
N MET A 78 21.03 7.00 11.50
CA MET A 78 21.81 7.32 10.31
C MET A 78 21.78 6.14 9.34
N LEU A 79 21.28 6.37 8.13
CA LEU A 79 21.11 5.36 7.09
C LEU A 79 21.83 5.76 5.80
N SER A 80 22.54 4.82 5.18
CA SER A 80 22.99 5.00 3.81
C SER A 80 21.79 4.99 2.85
N LEU A 81 21.71 5.98 1.96
CA LEU A 81 20.70 6.07 0.93
C LEU A 81 21.04 5.30 -0.35
N ALA A 82 22.28 4.82 -0.48
CA ALA A 82 22.79 4.26 -1.74
C ALA A 82 21.85 3.21 -2.36
N LYS A 83 21.37 2.26 -1.55
CA LYS A 83 20.45 1.21 -2.04
C LYS A 83 19.10 1.74 -2.49
N ALA A 84 18.52 2.67 -1.72
CA ALA A 84 17.24 3.27 -2.06
C ALA A 84 17.35 4.15 -3.30
N GLN A 85 18.45 4.90 -3.46
CA GLN A 85 18.72 5.74 -4.63
C GLN A 85 18.95 4.89 -5.89
N GLU A 86 19.76 3.84 -5.81
CA GLU A 86 20.00 2.91 -6.91
C GLU A 86 18.70 2.23 -7.37
N ALA A 87 17.82 1.89 -6.44
CA ALA A 87 16.51 1.32 -6.72
C ALA A 87 15.44 2.34 -7.14
N GLY A 88 15.73 3.65 -7.15
CA GLY A 88 14.76 4.71 -7.42
C GLY A 88 13.68 4.83 -6.33
N LYS A 89 13.98 4.43 -5.09
CA LYS A 89 13.02 4.36 -3.98
C LYS A 89 13.22 5.46 -2.92
N VAL A 90 13.63 6.65 -3.35
CA VAL A 90 13.61 7.87 -2.54
C VAL A 90 12.55 8.80 -3.13
N PHE A 91 11.40 8.83 -2.50
CA PHE A 91 10.20 9.50 -2.99
C PHE A 91 9.97 10.83 -2.28
N GLY A 92 9.74 11.90 -3.04
CA GLY A 92 9.35 13.22 -2.55
C GLY A 92 10.50 14.14 -2.12
N GLY A 93 11.75 13.70 -2.32
CA GLY A 93 12.92 14.46 -1.88
C GLY A 93 13.15 14.41 -0.36
N LEU A 94 14.21 15.10 0.09
CA LEU A 94 14.59 15.14 1.50
C LEU A 94 14.97 16.58 1.86
N GLN A 95 14.25 17.16 2.81
CA GLN A 95 14.54 18.48 3.37
C GLN A 95 14.56 18.39 4.89
N VAL A 96 15.32 19.27 5.52
CA VAL A 96 15.34 19.37 6.99
C VAL A 96 13.94 19.68 7.50
N SER A 97 13.53 18.99 8.55
CA SER A 97 12.19 19.04 9.15
C SER A 97 11.09 18.30 8.38
N ASP A 98 11.40 17.66 7.24
CA ASP A 98 10.42 16.79 6.58
C ASP A 98 10.11 15.57 7.44
N ARG A 99 8.83 15.23 7.47
CA ARG A 99 8.32 13.99 8.05
C ARG A 99 8.52 12.85 7.05
N LEU A 100 9.17 11.79 7.48
CA LEU A 100 9.54 10.67 6.63
C LEU A 100 8.96 9.35 7.13
N ALA A 101 8.65 8.46 6.19
CA ALA A 101 8.42 7.04 6.41
C ALA A 101 9.55 6.26 5.72
N VAL A 102 10.28 5.44 6.47
CA VAL A 102 11.49 4.77 5.99
C VAL A 102 11.41 3.28 6.23
N LEU A 103 11.71 2.49 5.22
CA LEU A 103 11.98 1.07 5.36
C LEU A 103 13.50 0.88 5.34
N ALA A 104 14.05 0.27 6.38
CA ALA A 104 15.47 0.03 6.52
C ALA A 104 15.79 -1.47 6.46
N ASP A 105 17.03 -1.81 6.21
CA ASP A 105 17.50 -3.19 6.34
C ASP A 105 17.50 -3.63 7.82
N SER A 106 17.62 -4.94 8.06
CA SER A 106 17.56 -5.53 9.42
C SER A 106 18.62 -5.00 10.36
N LEU A 107 19.74 -4.51 9.83
CA LEU A 107 20.83 -3.92 10.61
C LEU A 107 20.65 -2.41 10.83
N LYS A 108 19.62 -1.81 10.25
CA LYS A 108 19.36 -0.37 10.26
C LYS A 108 20.57 0.46 9.81
N LYS A 109 21.25 -0.02 8.76
CA LYS A 109 22.41 0.67 8.16
C LYS A 109 22.09 1.26 6.80
N ASN A 110 21.13 0.69 6.07
CA ASN A 110 20.76 1.12 4.76
C ASN A 110 19.24 1.39 4.69
N ALA A 111 18.87 2.50 4.12
CA ALA A 111 17.50 2.73 3.69
C ALA A 111 17.24 1.87 2.44
N LEU A 112 16.12 1.17 2.44
CA LEU A 112 15.61 0.39 1.30
C LEU A 112 14.55 1.18 0.54
N LEU A 113 13.82 2.03 1.26
CA LEU A 113 12.81 2.92 0.72
C LEU A 113 12.64 4.12 1.65
N VAL A 114 12.43 5.30 1.08
CA VAL A 114 12.14 6.54 1.80
C VAL A 114 10.98 7.24 1.13
N ILE A 115 9.96 7.61 1.89
CA ILE A 115 8.80 8.38 1.45
C ILE A 115 8.74 9.66 2.26
N ASN A 116 8.75 10.79 1.58
CA ASN A 116 8.51 12.09 2.20
C ASN A 116 7.01 12.31 2.37
N LEU A 117 6.54 12.30 3.62
CA LEU A 117 5.12 12.44 3.93
C LEU A 117 4.63 13.87 3.72
N ASN A 118 5.49 14.89 3.88
CA ASN A 118 5.13 16.26 3.58
C ASN A 118 4.83 16.44 2.08
N THR A 119 5.60 15.78 1.23
CA THR A 119 5.34 15.77 -0.22
C THR A 119 4.13 14.93 -0.59
N LEU A 120 3.88 13.81 0.12
CA LEU A 120 2.75 12.93 -0.14
C LEU A 120 1.42 13.60 0.24
N MET A 121 1.39 14.34 1.34
CA MET A 121 0.19 15.07 1.77
C MET A 121 -0.18 16.17 0.78
N GLY A 122 -1.50 16.36 0.58
CA GLY A 122 -2.06 17.38 -0.30
C GLY A 122 -3.22 16.88 -1.14
N ASP A 123 -3.62 17.70 -2.09
CA ASP A 123 -4.72 17.45 -2.99
C ASP A 123 -4.17 16.92 -4.32
N TRP A 124 -4.55 15.70 -4.67
CA TRP A 124 -4.10 15.00 -5.85
C TRP A 124 -5.26 14.72 -6.77
N VAL A 125 -5.18 15.18 -8.02
CA VAL A 125 -6.27 15.09 -8.99
C VAL A 125 -5.81 14.49 -10.31
N MET A 126 -6.74 13.84 -10.99
CA MET A 126 -6.62 13.32 -12.34
C MET A 126 -7.89 13.64 -13.11
N PRO A 127 -7.86 13.68 -14.45
CA PRO A 127 -9.09 13.77 -15.24
C PRO A 127 -10.02 12.61 -14.91
N ASP A 128 -11.33 12.85 -14.86
CA ASP A 128 -12.32 11.79 -14.70
C ASP A 128 -12.11 10.72 -15.80
N PRO A 129 -11.86 9.46 -15.45
CA PRO A 129 -11.61 8.40 -16.42
C PRO A 129 -12.82 8.05 -17.28
N ILE A 130 -14.03 8.53 -16.92
CA ILE A 130 -15.26 8.27 -17.68
C ILE A 130 -15.39 9.24 -18.85
N ASP A 131 -15.26 10.52 -18.61
CA ASP A 131 -15.51 11.55 -19.64
C ASP A 131 -14.46 12.67 -19.70
N GLY A 132 -13.55 12.72 -18.76
CA GLY A 132 -12.49 13.74 -18.67
C GLY A 132 -13.01 15.16 -18.40
N SER A 133 -14.29 15.35 -18.09
CA SER A 133 -14.93 16.66 -17.95
C SER A 133 -14.60 17.37 -16.64
N ALA A 134 -14.31 16.60 -15.60
CA ALA A 134 -13.99 17.06 -14.27
C ALA A 134 -12.62 16.54 -13.80
N GLU A 135 -12.11 17.12 -12.74
CA GLU A 135 -10.94 16.60 -12.02
C GLU A 135 -11.44 15.87 -10.77
N ILE A 136 -11.15 14.59 -10.69
CA ILE A 136 -11.44 13.77 -9.51
C ILE A 136 -10.15 13.40 -8.79
N GLY A 137 -10.24 13.02 -7.52
CA GLY A 137 -9.00 12.64 -6.85
C GLY A 137 -9.11 12.31 -5.38
N ILE A 138 -7.96 12.41 -4.72
CA ILE A 138 -7.77 12.11 -3.31
C ILE A 138 -7.08 13.29 -2.62
N ARG A 139 -7.58 13.67 -1.45
CA ARG A 139 -6.94 14.58 -0.51
C ARG A 139 -6.31 13.78 0.61
N ILE A 140 -4.98 13.80 0.68
CA ILE A 140 -4.19 13.11 1.70
C ILE A 140 -3.84 14.13 2.79
N LYS A 141 -4.35 13.92 4.01
CA LYS A 141 -4.19 14.83 5.15
C LYS A 141 -3.31 14.25 6.24
N GLU A 142 -2.81 15.13 7.08
CA GLU A 142 -2.15 14.74 8.32
C GLU A 142 -3.09 13.90 9.21
N GLY A 143 -2.50 13.03 10.05
CA GLY A 143 -3.27 12.18 10.95
C GLY A 143 -3.90 10.95 10.28
N GLY A 144 -3.50 10.61 9.03
CA GLY A 144 -3.97 9.42 8.35
C GLY A 144 -5.36 9.56 7.74
N VAL A 145 -5.87 10.78 7.55
CA VAL A 145 -7.19 11.04 6.94
C VAL A 145 -7.05 11.15 5.43
N ALA A 146 -7.91 10.46 4.69
CA ALA A 146 -8.06 10.61 3.25
C ALA A 146 -9.49 11.02 2.91
N GLU A 147 -9.64 11.93 1.94
CA GLU A 147 -10.95 12.41 1.47
C GLU A 147 -11.02 12.36 -0.06
N SER A 148 -12.20 12.16 -0.59
CA SER A 148 -12.44 12.22 -2.04
C SER A 148 -12.55 13.66 -2.52
N ILE A 149 -12.07 13.93 -3.73
CA ILE A 149 -12.21 15.21 -4.42
C ILE A 149 -13.12 14.98 -5.62
N ASP A 150 -14.26 15.69 -5.65
CA ASP A 150 -15.23 15.74 -6.74
C ASP A 150 -15.66 14.38 -7.33
N GLN A 151 -15.65 13.33 -6.50
CA GLN A 151 -16.15 12.00 -6.86
C GLN A 151 -17.02 11.44 -5.73
N SER A 152 -18.08 10.75 -6.10
CA SER A 152 -19.00 10.08 -5.17
C SER A 152 -18.85 8.57 -5.17
N VAL A 153 -18.36 7.99 -6.29
CA VAL A 153 -18.26 6.53 -6.47
C VAL A 153 -17.24 5.89 -5.53
N ILE A 154 -16.18 6.63 -5.19
CA ILE A 154 -15.15 6.18 -4.24
C ILE A 154 -15.06 7.20 -3.11
N VAL A 155 -15.29 6.74 -1.88
CA VAL A 155 -15.16 7.54 -0.68
C VAL A 155 -13.93 7.09 0.08
N TYR A 156 -12.84 7.85 -0.02
CA TYR A 156 -11.64 7.61 0.77
C TYR A 156 -11.87 7.96 2.23
N ARG A 157 -11.27 7.19 3.16
CA ARG A 157 -11.42 7.33 4.61
C ARG A 157 -10.11 7.58 5.29
N THR A 158 -9.20 6.62 5.21
CA THR A 158 -7.91 6.68 5.88
C THR A 158 -6.78 6.28 4.95
N TRP A 159 -5.56 6.70 5.32
CA TRP A 159 -4.33 6.28 4.67
C TRP A 159 -3.22 6.06 5.68
N LYS A 160 -2.28 5.22 5.34
CA LYS A 160 -1.02 5.03 6.08
C LYS A 160 0.05 4.46 5.17
N ILE A 161 1.29 4.51 5.63
CA ILE A 161 2.37 3.72 5.04
C ILE A 161 2.57 2.47 5.90
N PHE A 162 2.55 1.31 5.28
CA PHE A 162 2.75 0.03 5.95
C PHE A 162 3.77 -0.80 5.17
N ASN A 163 4.91 -1.12 5.78
CA ASN A 163 6.02 -1.81 5.13
C ASN A 163 6.46 -1.14 3.81
N GLY A 164 6.40 0.21 3.74
CA GLY A 164 6.75 0.97 2.55
C GLY A 164 5.68 1.01 1.46
N GLU A 165 4.53 0.37 1.67
CA GLU A 165 3.36 0.42 0.79
C GLU A 165 2.38 1.49 1.27
N LEU A 166 1.71 2.16 0.33
CA LEU A 166 0.61 3.07 0.65
C LEU A 166 -0.67 2.24 0.82
N GLU A 167 -1.20 2.19 2.03
CA GLU A 167 -2.50 1.59 2.32
C GLU A 167 -3.56 2.70 2.37
N ILE A 168 -4.65 2.49 1.64
CA ILE A 168 -5.81 3.39 1.61
C ILE A 168 -7.06 2.58 1.89
N GLU A 169 -7.83 3.02 2.89
CA GLU A 169 -9.14 2.52 3.19
C GLU A 169 -10.18 3.37 2.48
N LEU A 170 -11.08 2.70 1.78
CA LEU A 170 -12.12 3.34 0.99
C LEU A 170 -13.43 2.55 1.01
N MET A 171 -14.51 3.21 0.63
CA MET A 171 -15.82 2.61 0.38
C MET A 171 -16.21 2.88 -1.07
N ARG A 172 -16.93 1.92 -1.69
CA ARG A 172 -17.49 2.10 -3.04
C ARG A 172 -19.00 2.31 -2.97
N GLU A 173 -19.50 3.31 -3.66
CA GLU A 173 -20.95 3.51 -3.80
C GLU A 173 -21.58 2.28 -4.49
N GLY A 174 -22.64 1.73 -3.89
CA GLY A 174 -23.30 0.51 -4.39
C GLY A 174 -22.67 -0.81 -3.94
N GLY A 175 -21.53 -0.81 -3.25
CA GLY A 175 -20.89 -1.99 -2.67
C GLY A 175 -21.38 -2.36 -1.27
N GLY A 176 -22.40 -1.68 -0.76
CA GLY A 176 -22.79 -1.76 0.65
C GLY A 176 -21.91 -0.87 1.51
N ASP A 177 -22.01 -1.01 2.84
CA ASP A 177 -21.17 -0.29 3.81
C ASP A 177 -19.83 -1.01 4.08
N GLU A 178 -19.34 -1.81 3.12
CA GLU A 178 -18.09 -2.55 3.29
C GLU A 178 -16.89 -1.64 3.01
N GLU A 179 -16.00 -1.54 4.00
CA GLU A 179 -14.72 -0.85 3.89
C GLU A 179 -13.70 -1.77 3.23
N GLU A 180 -13.06 -1.26 2.19
CA GLU A 180 -12.00 -1.98 1.47
C GLU A 180 -10.64 -1.38 1.82
N MET A 181 -9.71 -2.20 2.30
CA MET A 181 -8.30 -1.81 2.45
C MET A 181 -7.54 -2.20 1.20
N ASN A 182 -7.09 -1.22 0.45
CA ASN A 182 -6.28 -1.42 -0.74
C ASN A 182 -4.82 -1.02 -0.50
N ARG A 183 -3.89 -1.79 -1.07
CA ARG A 183 -2.44 -1.53 -0.99
C ARG A 183 -1.88 -1.14 -2.33
N TYR A 184 -0.97 -0.17 -2.30
CA TYR A 184 -0.38 0.41 -3.49
C TYR A 184 1.13 0.54 -3.35
N GLU A 185 1.85 0.26 -4.44
CA GLU A 185 3.26 0.61 -4.58
C GLU A 185 3.36 2.01 -5.18
N ILE A 186 4.05 2.92 -4.49
CA ILE A 186 4.36 4.24 -5.03
C ILE A 186 5.39 4.07 -6.14
N LEU A 187 5.09 4.61 -7.32
CA LEU A 187 5.96 4.60 -8.48
C LEU A 187 6.69 5.92 -8.64
N THR A 188 6.00 7.02 -8.37
CA THR A 188 6.53 8.37 -8.46
C THR A 188 5.91 9.23 -7.37
N LEU A 189 6.72 10.07 -6.75
CA LEU A 189 6.27 11.13 -5.84
C LEU A 189 7.20 12.33 -6.02
N GLY A 190 6.64 13.43 -6.43
CA GLY A 190 7.30 14.71 -6.58
C GLY A 190 6.42 15.86 -6.10
N PRO A 191 6.90 17.11 -6.23
CA PRO A 191 6.13 18.28 -5.81
C PRO A 191 4.75 18.39 -6.48
N ASP A 192 4.68 18.00 -7.76
CA ASP A 192 3.49 18.14 -8.60
C ASP A 192 2.97 16.82 -9.17
N SER A 193 3.56 15.68 -8.82
CA SER A 193 3.21 14.38 -9.39
C SER A 193 3.18 13.29 -8.33
N LEU A 194 2.15 12.44 -8.39
CA LEU A 194 2.01 11.21 -7.61
C LEU A 194 1.54 10.10 -8.54
N ALA A 195 2.27 9.00 -8.59
CA ALA A 195 1.80 7.80 -9.27
C ALA A 195 1.96 6.59 -8.36
N TYR A 196 0.95 5.73 -8.34
CA TYR A 196 0.99 4.46 -7.63
C TYR A 196 0.19 3.38 -8.36
N LYS A 197 0.49 2.12 -8.09
CA LYS A 197 -0.22 0.96 -8.68
C LYS A 197 -0.76 0.04 -7.60
N THR A 198 -1.86 -0.65 -7.92
CA THR A 198 -2.47 -1.65 -7.02
C THR A 198 -1.52 -2.82 -6.77
N LEU A 199 -1.54 -3.35 -5.55
CA LEU A 199 -0.84 -4.55 -5.13
C LEU A 199 -1.82 -5.68 -4.78
N GLY A 200 -1.32 -6.92 -4.85
CA GLY A 200 -2.10 -8.09 -4.43
C GLY A 200 -3.18 -8.55 -5.42
N LYS A 201 -3.24 -7.92 -6.60
CA LYS A 201 -4.15 -8.33 -7.69
C LYS A 201 -3.38 -9.09 -8.78
N PRO A 202 -4.05 -9.95 -9.58
CA PRO A 202 -3.49 -10.54 -10.78
C PRO A 202 -2.91 -9.45 -11.70
N ARG A 203 -1.94 -9.81 -12.54
CA ARG A 203 -1.22 -8.85 -13.39
C ARG A 203 -2.12 -8.10 -14.37
N ASP A 204 -3.15 -8.75 -14.85
CA ASP A 204 -4.18 -8.23 -15.76
C ASP A 204 -5.20 -7.31 -15.08
N GLU A 205 -5.27 -7.34 -13.75
CA GLU A 205 -6.12 -6.48 -12.92
C GLU A 205 -5.32 -5.38 -12.18
N THR A 206 -4.02 -5.24 -12.47
CA THR A 206 -3.19 -4.22 -11.86
C THR A 206 -3.50 -2.86 -12.50
N GLU A 207 -3.97 -1.94 -11.70
CA GLU A 207 -4.29 -0.57 -12.10
C GLU A 207 -3.18 0.38 -11.67
N THR A 208 -2.86 1.35 -12.53
CA THR A 208 -1.94 2.45 -12.21
C THR A 208 -2.72 3.75 -12.23
N PHE A 209 -2.51 4.54 -11.19
CA PHE A 209 -3.13 5.84 -11.00
C PHE A 209 -2.05 6.91 -11.10
N GLU A 210 -2.27 7.91 -11.92
CA GLU A 210 -1.36 9.03 -12.13
C GLU A 210 -2.08 10.33 -11.82
N TYR A 211 -1.58 11.04 -10.81
CA TYR A 211 -2.17 12.28 -10.32
C TYR A 211 -1.22 13.45 -10.52
N SER A 212 -1.79 14.60 -10.71
CA SER A 212 -1.12 15.89 -10.56
C SER A 212 -1.60 16.59 -9.30
N ARG A 213 -0.75 17.46 -8.74
CA ARG A 213 -1.16 18.26 -7.58
C ARG A 213 -2.20 19.28 -8.02
N TRP A 214 -3.33 19.29 -7.32
CA TRP A 214 -4.36 20.28 -7.57
C TRP A 214 -3.85 21.68 -7.33
N LYS A 215 -4.12 22.57 -8.27
CA LYS A 215 -3.79 23.98 -8.20
C LYS A 215 -5.07 24.79 -8.42
N PRO A 216 -5.36 25.80 -7.58
CA PRO A 216 -6.53 26.63 -7.82
C PRO A 216 -6.43 27.28 -9.19
N LYS A 217 -7.48 27.14 -10.00
CA LYS A 217 -7.55 27.82 -11.30
C LYS A 217 -7.59 29.30 -11.06
N PRO A 218 -6.79 30.12 -11.78
CA PRO A 218 -6.87 31.57 -11.67
C PRO A 218 -8.30 32.02 -11.99
N LYS A 219 -8.89 32.83 -11.10
CA LYS A 219 -10.17 33.47 -11.41
C LYS A 219 -9.94 34.40 -12.57
N VAL A 220 -10.54 34.09 -13.72
CA VAL A 220 -10.57 35.01 -14.86
C VAL A 220 -11.52 36.14 -14.46
N ASP A 221 -10.96 37.33 -14.28
CA ASP A 221 -11.76 38.52 -14.04
C ASP A 221 -12.43 38.94 -15.36
N LEU A 222 -13.71 38.62 -15.49
CA LEU A 222 -14.50 38.96 -16.66
C LEU A 222 -15.05 40.40 -16.64
N HIS A 223 -14.72 41.21 -15.61
CA HIS A 223 -15.19 42.58 -15.47
C HIS A 223 -14.71 43.55 -16.54
N GLY A 224 -13.86 43.13 -17.48
CA GLY A 224 -13.36 43.93 -18.59
C GLY A 224 -13.77 43.44 -19.98
N LEU A 225 -14.51 42.35 -20.07
CA LEU A 225 -15.04 41.87 -21.36
C LEU A 225 -16.41 42.50 -21.60
N GLU A 226 -16.48 43.67 -22.25
CA GLU A 226 -17.69 44.13 -22.91
C GLU A 226 -18.00 43.10 -23.99
N LEU A 227 -19.13 42.40 -23.82
CA LEU A 227 -19.71 41.62 -24.93
C LEU A 227 -20.16 42.64 -25.95
N GLU A 228 -19.46 42.77 -27.10
CA GLU A 228 -19.98 43.43 -28.29
C GLU A 228 -21.28 42.66 -28.64
N GLU A 229 -22.41 43.31 -28.37
CA GLU A 229 -23.68 42.85 -28.94
C GLU A 229 -23.54 42.88 -30.46
N THR A 230 -23.35 41.71 -31.07
CA THR A 230 -23.51 41.58 -32.51
C THR A 230 -24.92 41.92 -32.85
N ASN A 231 -25.13 43.14 -33.40
CA ASN A 231 -26.38 43.57 -34.00
C ASN A 231 -26.72 42.56 -35.10
N ASP A 232 -27.74 41.74 -34.83
CA ASP A 232 -28.39 40.91 -35.83
C ASP A 232 -29.09 41.79 -36.88
N GLU A 233 -28.35 42.26 -37.84
CA GLU A 233 -28.89 42.85 -39.11
C GLU A 233 -29.32 41.76 -40.13
N PHE A 234 -29.66 40.57 -39.71
CA PHE A 234 -30.09 39.49 -40.63
C PHE A 234 -31.59 39.22 -40.67
N ASN A 235 -32.41 40.19 -40.30
CA ASN A 235 -33.88 40.05 -40.47
C ASN A 235 -34.53 41.15 -41.27
N LYS A 236 -34.04 41.36 -42.52
CA LYS A 236 -34.78 42.09 -43.55
C LYS A 236 -34.47 41.52 -44.92
N ILE A 237 -35.19 40.46 -45.30
CA ILE A 237 -35.66 40.21 -46.69
C ILE A 237 -36.97 39.45 -46.58
#